data_c8aba8ec3ea2f1e55b4064feed7af61a
#
_entry.id   c8aba8ec3ea2f1e55b4064feed7af61a
#
_cell.length_a   1.000
_cell.length_b   1.000
_cell.length_c   1.000
_cell.angle_alpha   90.00
_cell.angle_beta   90.00
_cell.angle_gamma   90.00
#
_symmetry.space_group_name_H-M   'P 1'
#
loop_
_entity.id
_entity.type
_entity.pdbx_description
1 polymer ?
#
loop_
_entity_poly.entity_id
_entity_poly.type
_entity_poly.pdbx_seq_one_letter_code
_entity_poly.pdbx_strand_id
1 'polypeptide(L)'
;MPYPPARATLSAAFADIRGAVDGVTALVRLGVIPAAVELIDGDSLRSVEAFVGRSVAPGAGALLIVEADGVPAAVEEEIDRSAAALAAAGALSITRAADDAARQALWTVRRQLSLALRATQLTKINHDVVVPRGRVPELFAEVERLKVAFDLRVACFGHAGDGNIHVNIMVTPGDEDEMRRAHEAERALFEGVVALEGSISGEHGIGFVKAKYLPLELDPATIAIMKAVKRAFDPSGILNPGKIFPD
;
A
#
# COMPACT_ATOMS: atom_id res chain seq x y z
N MET A 1 14.73 4.73 -20.70
CA MET A 1 14.99 6.13 -20.32
C MET A 1 16.28 6.18 -19.52
N PRO A 2 17.10 7.25 -19.62
CA PRO A 2 18.25 7.43 -18.72
C PRO A 2 17.77 7.58 -17.28
N TYR A 3 18.57 7.13 -16.31
CA TYR A 3 18.31 7.36 -14.90
C TYR A 3 18.32 8.87 -14.58
N PRO A 4 17.46 9.34 -13.66
CA PRO A 4 17.50 10.72 -13.19
C PRO A 4 18.89 11.07 -12.65
N PRO A 5 19.43 12.28 -12.97
CA PRO A 5 20.79 12.65 -12.57
C PRO A 5 20.95 12.88 -11.05
N ALA A 6 19.87 13.14 -10.33
CA ALA A 6 19.88 13.30 -8.87
C ALA A 6 18.67 12.61 -8.23
N ARG A 7 18.84 12.23 -6.96
CA ARG A 7 17.80 11.72 -6.08
C ARG A 7 18.05 12.19 -4.66
N ALA A 8 16.96 12.46 -3.93
CA ALA A 8 17.00 12.71 -2.50
C ALA A 8 15.86 11.94 -1.82
N THR A 9 16.14 11.35 -0.67
CA THR A 9 15.18 10.54 0.09
C THR A 9 15.14 11.03 1.52
N LEU A 10 13.94 11.11 2.09
CA LEU A 10 13.73 11.32 3.51
C LEU A 10 12.80 10.26 4.08
N SER A 11 12.89 10.05 5.40
CA SER A 11 11.87 9.35 6.17
C SER A 11 11.24 10.30 7.17
N ALA A 12 9.92 10.15 7.40
CA ALA A 12 9.17 10.90 8.39
C ALA A 12 8.39 9.94 9.28
N ALA A 13 8.62 10.00 10.59
CA ALA A 13 7.97 9.16 11.59
C ALA A 13 6.77 9.89 12.19
N PHE A 14 5.68 9.18 12.41
CA PHE A 14 4.43 9.69 12.98
C PHE A 14 3.99 8.87 14.19
N ALA A 15 3.22 9.49 15.08
CA ALA A 15 2.71 8.82 16.27
C ALA A 15 1.77 7.65 15.93
N ASP A 16 1.02 7.79 14.84
CA ASP A 16 0.06 6.80 14.36
C ASP A 16 -0.16 6.90 12.86
N ILE A 17 -1.00 6.01 12.33
CA ILE A 17 -1.33 5.94 10.91
C ILE A 17 -2.09 7.19 10.44
N ARG A 18 -2.91 7.81 11.31
CA ARG A 18 -3.69 9.01 10.95
C ARG A 18 -2.75 10.17 10.65
N GLY A 19 -1.76 10.42 11.52
CA GLY A 19 -0.74 11.45 11.28
C GLY A 19 0.04 11.22 9.98
N ALA A 20 0.42 9.97 9.67
CA ALA A 20 1.10 9.64 8.42
C ALA A 20 0.21 9.91 7.19
N VAL A 21 -1.07 9.56 7.25
CA VAL A 21 -2.05 9.83 6.18
C VAL A 21 -2.30 11.32 6.00
N ASP A 22 -2.34 12.10 7.10
CA ASP A 22 -2.40 13.57 7.03
C ASP A 22 -1.14 14.13 6.35
N GLY A 23 0.03 13.52 6.61
CA GLY A 23 1.27 13.82 5.91
C GLY A 23 1.19 13.56 4.40
N VAL A 24 0.66 12.43 3.98
CA VAL A 24 0.40 12.14 2.54
C VAL A 24 -0.54 13.18 1.94
N THR A 25 -1.61 13.53 2.65
CA THR A 25 -2.56 14.56 2.21
C THR A 25 -1.88 15.92 2.05
N ALA A 26 -0.97 16.28 2.97
CA ALA A 26 -0.21 17.53 2.91
C ALA A 26 0.69 17.55 1.66
N LEU A 27 1.38 16.44 1.33
CA LEU A 27 2.18 16.35 0.11
C LEU A 27 1.33 16.51 -1.15
N VAL A 28 0.18 15.85 -1.23
CA VAL A 28 -0.75 15.98 -2.36
C VAL A 28 -1.21 17.43 -2.55
N ARG A 29 -1.58 18.12 -1.45
CA ARG A 29 -2.02 19.53 -1.48
C ARG A 29 -0.92 20.51 -1.86
N LEU A 30 0.33 20.16 -1.55
CA LEU A 30 1.48 20.98 -1.90
C LEU A 30 1.72 21.04 -3.43
N GLY A 31 1.09 20.15 -4.19
CA GLY A 31 1.30 20.02 -5.63
C GLY A 31 2.68 19.45 -5.98
N VAL A 32 3.40 18.90 -5.01
CA VAL A 32 4.63 18.14 -5.24
C VAL A 32 4.23 16.72 -5.63
N ILE A 33 4.92 16.18 -6.64
CA ILE A 33 4.72 14.80 -7.09
C ILE A 33 6.06 14.08 -6.92
N PRO A 34 6.38 13.61 -5.70
CA PRO A 34 7.60 12.86 -5.47
C PRO A 34 7.67 11.61 -6.35
N ALA A 35 8.87 11.17 -6.66
CA ALA A 35 9.10 9.91 -7.38
C ALA A 35 8.55 8.70 -6.62
N ALA A 36 8.52 8.77 -5.28
CA ALA A 36 7.86 7.79 -4.44
C ALA A 36 7.38 8.40 -3.11
N VAL A 37 6.21 7.95 -2.65
CA VAL A 37 5.73 8.15 -1.28
C VAL A 37 5.27 6.79 -0.75
N GLU A 38 6.10 6.18 0.09
CA GLU A 38 5.81 4.89 0.71
C GLU A 38 5.25 5.09 2.11
N LEU A 39 4.18 4.39 2.44
CA LEU A 39 3.58 4.39 3.76
C LEU A 39 3.75 3.02 4.40
N ILE A 40 4.09 3.00 5.69
CA ILE A 40 4.24 1.80 6.52
C ILE A 40 3.48 2.04 7.81
N ASP A 41 2.46 1.23 8.09
CA ASP A 41 1.71 1.31 9.34
C ASP A 41 2.47 0.70 10.54
N GLY A 42 1.94 0.87 11.73
CA GLY A 42 2.59 0.42 12.97
C GLY A 42 2.75 -1.10 13.05
N ASP A 43 1.81 -1.88 12.52
CA ASP A 43 1.89 -3.35 12.52
C ASP A 43 2.99 -3.84 11.57
N SER A 44 3.06 -3.26 10.38
CA SER A 44 4.14 -3.51 9.41
C SER A 44 5.50 -3.05 9.95
N LEU A 45 5.54 -1.88 10.60
CA LEU A 45 6.79 -1.32 11.17
C LEU A 45 7.34 -2.23 12.26
N ARG A 46 6.50 -2.63 13.23
CA ARG A 46 6.91 -3.59 14.29
C ARG A 46 7.40 -4.91 13.71
N SER A 47 6.71 -5.41 12.70
CA SER A 47 7.09 -6.68 12.05
C SER A 47 8.47 -6.59 11.39
N VAL A 48 8.75 -5.49 10.66
CA VAL A 48 10.06 -5.33 10.01
C VAL A 48 11.16 -5.04 11.01
N GLU A 49 10.93 -4.29 12.08
CA GLU A 49 11.90 -4.04 13.15
C GLU A 49 12.31 -5.35 13.85
N ALA A 50 11.33 -6.20 14.17
CA ALA A 50 11.59 -7.53 14.71
C ALA A 50 12.38 -8.41 13.73
N PHE A 51 12.07 -8.36 12.44
CA PHE A 51 12.73 -9.12 11.40
C PHE A 51 14.20 -8.71 11.18
N VAL A 52 14.47 -7.40 11.18
CA VAL A 52 15.84 -6.86 10.98
C VAL A 52 16.64 -6.76 12.28
N GLY A 53 16.01 -7.00 13.43
CA GLY A 53 16.66 -6.98 14.74
C GLY A 53 17.10 -5.59 15.23
N ARG A 54 16.51 -4.52 14.70
CA ARG A 54 16.79 -3.13 15.12
C ARG A 54 15.58 -2.24 14.94
N SER A 55 15.51 -1.17 15.73
CA SER A 55 14.49 -0.14 15.49
C SER A 55 14.82 0.66 14.22
N VAL A 56 13.79 0.95 13.46
CA VAL A 56 13.83 1.75 12.22
C VAL A 56 13.33 3.17 12.50
N ALA A 57 12.28 3.29 13.31
CA ALA A 57 11.68 4.56 13.70
C ALA A 57 11.24 4.49 15.18
N PRO A 58 12.14 4.74 16.14
CA PRO A 58 11.85 4.59 17.56
C PRO A 58 10.64 5.41 18.02
N GLY A 59 9.68 4.73 18.66
CA GLY A 59 8.46 5.37 19.19
C GLY A 59 7.41 5.76 18.15
N ALA A 60 7.63 5.43 16.88
CA ALA A 60 6.66 5.72 15.83
C ALA A 60 5.58 4.65 15.73
N GLY A 61 4.35 5.08 15.44
CA GLY A 61 3.24 4.22 15.05
C GLY A 61 3.04 4.15 13.53
N ALA A 62 3.74 4.96 12.74
CA ALA A 62 3.77 4.88 11.28
C ALA A 62 5.02 5.58 10.71
N LEU A 63 5.40 5.22 9.49
CA LEU A 63 6.55 5.79 8.79
C LEU A 63 6.18 6.11 7.34
N LEU A 64 6.59 7.29 6.89
CA LEU A 64 6.64 7.63 5.46
C LEU A 64 8.08 7.61 4.98
N ILE A 65 8.28 7.14 3.74
CA ILE A 65 9.52 7.31 2.98
C ILE A 65 9.14 8.11 1.73
N VAL A 66 9.82 9.25 1.52
CA VAL A 66 9.58 10.12 0.37
C VAL A 66 10.86 10.22 -0.43
N GLU A 67 10.79 10.00 -1.73
CA GLU A 67 11.91 10.16 -2.66
C GLU A 67 11.55 11.14 -3.77
N ALA A 68 12.41 12.13 -3.97
CA ALA A 68 12.38 13.04 -5.12
C ALA A 68 13.50 12.64 -6.09
N ASP A 69 13.26 12.76 -7.40
CA ASP A 69 14.26 12.52 -8.42
C ASP A 69 14.17 13.55 -9.57
N GLY A 70 15.25 13.75 -10.30
CA GLY A 70 15.29 14.70 -11.42
C GLY A 70 16.55 15.55 -11.47
N VAL A 71 16.39 16.81 -11.87
CA VAL A 71 17.50 17.78 -11.92
C VAL A 71 17.90 18.19 -10.49
N PRO A 72 19.22 18.27 -10.16
CA PRO A 72 19.67 18.46 -8.78
C PRO A 72 18.98 19.60 -8.01
N ALA A 73 18.88 20.79 -8.60
CA ALA A 73 18.26 21.95 -7.94
C ALA A 73 16.76 21.74 -7.64
N ALA A 74 16.02 21.08 -8.54
CA ALA A 74 14.62 20.77 -8.34
C ALA A 74 14.42 19.70 -7.27
N VAL A 75 15.29 18.68 -7.22
CA VAL A 75 15.26 17.63 -6.21
C VAL A 75 15.48 18.19 -4.81
N GLU A 76 16.44 19.11 -4.63
CA GLU A 76 16.68 19.77 -3.34
C GLU A 76 15.44 20.58 -2.88
N GLU A 77 14.89 21.40 -3.78
CA GLU A 77 13.67 22.18 -3.46
C GLU A 77 12.49 21.29 -3.11
N GLU A 78 12.28 20.22 -3.87
CA GLU A 78 11.15 19.30 -3.67
C GLU A 78 11.25 18.56 -2.36
N ILE A 79 12.43 18.05 -2.00
CA ILE A 79 12.63 17.32 -0.75
C ILE A 79 12.52 18.26 0.47
N ASP A 80 12.98 19.51 0.37
CA ASP A 80 12.86 20.51 1.42
C ASP A 80 11.39 20.93 1.65
N ARG A 81 10.64 21.13 0.56
CA ARG A 81 9.19 21.41 0.62
C ARG A 81 8.43 20.24 1.22
N SER A 82 8.80 19.01 0.82
CA SER A 82 8.20 17.78 1.39
C SER A 82 8.47 17.68 2.89
N ALA A 83 9.71 17.93 3.32
CA ALA A 83 10.07 17.92 4.74
C ALA A 83 9.25 18.95 5.54
N ALA A 84 9.13 20.19 5.04
CA ALA A 84 8.37 21.23 5.68
C ALA A 84 6.86 20.89 5.80
N ALA A 85 6.26 20.31 4.74
CA ALA A 85 4.87 19.86 4.76
C ALA A 85 4.63 18.74 5.77
N LEU A 86 5.54 17.76 5.85
CA LEU A 86 5.44 16.65 6.80
C LEU A 86 5.64 17.10 8.24
N ALA A 87 6.54 18.07 8.48
CA ALA A 87 6.69 18.70 9.79
C ALA A 87 5.42 19.43 10.23
N ALA A 88 4.81 20.18 9.32
CA ALA A 88 3.54 20.88 9.58
C ALA A 88 2.37 19.90 9.82
N ALA A 89 2.44 18.69 9.23
CA ALA A 89 1.47 17.61 9.45
C ALA A 89 1.72 16.84 10.77
N GLY A 90 2.71 17.21 11.59
CA GLY A 90 2.95 16.62 12.90
C GLY A 90 3.89 15.43 12.91
N ALA A 91 4.81 15.33 11.96
CA ALA A 91 5.87 14.33 12.01
C ALA A 91 6.69 14.46 13.31
N LEU A 92 6.89 13.35 14.03
CA LEU A 92 7.70 13.27 15.25
C LEU A 92 9.19 13.49 14.95
N SER A 93 9.64 12.98 13.82
CA SER A 93 10.98 13.17 13.31
C SER A 93 11.02 13.07 11.79
N ILE A 94 11.94 13.82 11.20
CA ILE A 94 12.23 13.76 9.76
C ILE A 94 13.73 13.56 9.61
N THR A 95 14.13 12.53 8.88
CA THR A 95 15.52 12.21 8.63
C THR A 95 15.77 12.15 7.13
N ARG A 96 16.60 13.03 6.62
CA ARG A 96 17.07 12.99 5.23
C ARG A 96 18.26 12.02 5.13
N ALA A 97 18.24 11.16 4.13
CA ALA A 97 19.36 10.28 3.82
C ALA A 97 20.58 11.13 3.42
N ALA A 98 21.69 10.96 4.17
CA ALA A 98 22.90 11.76 3.96
C ALA A 98 23.66 11.35 2.69
N ASP A 99 23.49 10.10 2.26
CA ASP A 99 24.19 9.50 1.13
C ASP A 99 23.38 8.32 0.54
N ASP A 100 23.92 7.69 -0.50
CA ASP A 100 23.27 6.55 -1.15
C ASP A 100 23.17 5.33 -0.23
N ALA A 101 24.08 5.11 0.69
CA ALA A 101 24.02 4.01 1.63
C ALA A 101 22.85 4.18 2.61
N ALA A 102 22.66 5.37 3.15
CA ALA A 102 21.50 5.71 3.99
C ALA A 102 20.20 5.58 3.22
N ARG A 103 20.15 6.06 1.96
CA ARG A 103 19.01 5.88 1.07
C ARG A 103 18.69 4.40 0.87
N GLN A 104 19.67 3.57 0.51
CA GLN A 104 19.47 2.13 0.32
C GLN A 104 19.01 1.42 1.59
N ALA A 105 19.44 1.89 2.76
CA ALA A 105 18.99 1.34 4.04
C ALA A 105 17.47 1.54 4.25
N LEU A 106 16.92 2.71 3.92
CA LEU A 106 15.48 2.98 3.97
C LEU A 106 14.70 2.08 2.98
N TRP A 107 15.16 2.02 1.73
CA TRP A 107 14.55 1.17 0.72
C TRP A 107 14.66 -0.33 1.05
N THR A 108 15.70 -0.74 1.74
CA THR A 108 15.86 -2.13 2.21
C THR A 108 14.76 -2.48 3.22
N VAL A 109 14.46 -1.59 4.16
CA VAL A 109 13.34 -1.77 5.10
C VAL A 109 12.04 -1.97 4.31
N ARG A 110 11.75 -1.11 3.34
CA ARG A 110 10.54 -1.21 2.50
C ARG A 110 10.46 -2.55 1.76
N ARG A 111 11.54 -2.99 1.14
CA ARG A 111 11.59 -4.27 0.42
C ARG A 111 11.42 -5.50 1.32
N GLN A 112 11.79 -5.40 2.59
CA GLN A 112 11.71 -6.51 3.55
C GLN A 112 10.33 -6.67 4.19
N LEU A 113 9.40 -5.72 4.07
CA LEU A 113 8.09 -5.74 4.73
C LEU A 113 7.31 -7.03 4.46
N SER A 114 7.20 -7.45 3.20
CA SER A 114 6.47 -8.67 2.86
C SER A 114 7.10 -9.94 3.46
N LEU A 115 8.43 -9.99 3.54
CA LEU A 115 9.16 -11.10 4.18
C LEU A 115 8.98 -11.04 5.70
N ALA A 116 9.05 -9.86 6.29
CA ALA A 116 8.85 -9.65 7.72
C ALA A 116 7.45 -10.11 8.17
N LEU A 117 6.40 -9.77 7.43
CA LEU A 117 5.04 -10.24 7.71
C LEU A 117 4.94 -11.77 7.60
N ARG A 118 5.60 -12.40 6.63
CA ARG A 118 5.64 -13.86 6.53
C ARG A 118 6.39 -14.51 7.70
N ALA A 119 7.42 -13.84 8.21
CA ALA A 119 8.22 -14.33 9.35
C ALA A 119 7.44 -14.34 10.68
N THR A 120 6.29 -13.67 10.76
CA THR A 120 5.40 -13.71 11.93
C THR A 120 4.75 -15.07 12.17
N GLN A 121 4.87 -16.00 11.23
CA GLN A 121 4.22 -17.32 11.22
C GLN A 121 2.69 -17.27 11.13
N LEU A 122 2.10 -16.09 10.92
CA LEU A 122 0.68 -15.94 10.64
C LEU A 122 0.40 -16.22 9.15
N THR A 123 -0.77 -16.72 8.85
CA THR A 123 -1.27 -16.80 7.48
C THR A 123 -1.54 -15.38 6.99
N LYS A 124 -0.83 -14.96 5.94
CA LYS A 124 -0.98 -13.64 5.34
C LYS A 124 -1.91 -13.69 4.14
N ILE A 125 -3.07 -13.05 4.24
CA ILE A 125 -3.99 -12.82 3.12
C ILE A 125 -3.73 -11.40 2.62
N ASN A 126 -3.11 -11.31 1.44
CA ASN A 126 -2.68 -10.01 0.89
C ASN A 126 -3.68 -9.49 -0.14
N HIS A 127 -4.12 -8.26 0.08
CA HIS A 127 -4.92 -7.51 -0.86
C HIS A 127 -4.14 -6.29 -1.33
N ASP A 128 -4.05 -6.15 -2.63
CA ASP A 128 -3.46 -5.05 -3.35
C ASP A 128 -4.62 -4.21 -3.90
N VAL A 129 -4.91 -3.10 -3.26
CA VAL A 129 -6.01 -2.21 -3.61
C VAL A 129 -5.50 -0.82 -3.96
N VAL A 130 -6.23 -0.11 -4.78
CA VAL A 130 -5.90 1.28 -5.12
C VAL A 130 -7.14 2.15 -4.99
N VAL A 131 -6.94 3.35 -4.46
CA VAL A 131 -7.97 4.40 -4.40
C VAL A 131 -7.40 5.70 -4.97
N PRO A 132 -8.23 6.63 -5.44
CA PRO A 132 -7.75 7.97 -5.78
C PRO A 132 -6.95 8.55 -4.60
N ARG A 133 -5.81 9.21 -4.87
CA ARG A 133 -4.89 9.71 -3.84
C ARG A 133 -5.57 10.53 -2.74
N GLY A 134 -6.59 11.30 -3.09
CA GLY A 134 -7.38 12.08 -2.12
C GLY A 134 -8.29 11.23 -1.23
N ARG A 135 -8.46 9.92 -1.54
CA ARG A 135 -9.28 8.96 -0.77
C ARG A 135 -8.46 8.02 0.11
N VAL A 136 -7.15 8.19 0.14
CA VAL A 136 -6.27 7.39 1.03
C VAL A 136 -6.69 7.52 2.51
N PRO A 137 -7.07 8.70 3.03
CA PRO A 137 -7.59 8.83 4.39
C PRO A 137 -8.82 7.96 4.66
N GLU A 138 -9.78 7.96 3.74
CA GLU A 138 -11.01 7.19 3.86
C GLU A 138 -10.73 5.67 3.76
N LEU A 139 -9.76 5.25 2.92
CA LEU A 139 -9.33 3.85 2.87
C LEU A 139 -8.77 3.39 4.22
N PHE A 140 -7.91 4.18 4.87
CA PHE A 140 -7.37 3.82 6.18
C PHE A 140 -8.44 3.86 7.28
N ALA A 141 -9.40 4.78 7.21
CA ALA A 141 -10.55 4.77 8.11
C ALA A 141 -11.39 3.49 7.95
N GLU A 142 -11.59 3.04 6.71
CA GLU A 142 -12.27 1.78 6.42
C GLU A 142 -11.49 0.57 6.93
N VAL A 143 -10.17 0.51 6.72
CA VAL A 143 -9.32 -0.56 7.27
C VAL A 143 -9.42 -0.63 8.79
N GLU A 144 -9.34 0.50 9.50
CA GLU A 144 -9.49 0.53 10.96
C GLU A 144 -10.88 0.07 11.42
N ARG A 145 -11.94 0.46 10.68
CA ARG A 145 -13.29 -0.03 10.93
C ARG A 145 -13.37 -1.55 10.79
N LEU A 146 -12.77 -2.12 9.75
CA LEU A 146 -12.75 -3.57 9.51
C LEU A 146 -11.96 -4.33 10.58
N LYS A 147 -10.80 -3.80 11.02
CA LYS A 147 -10.02 -4.37 12.14
C LYS A 147 -10.89 -4.56 13.37
N VAL A 148 -11.66 -3.54 13.74
CA VAL A 148 -12.52 -3.57 14.91
C VAL A 148 -13.76 -4.46 14.70
N ALA A 149 -14.45 -4.30 13.54
CA ALA A 149 -15.70 -5.00 13.28
C ALA A 149 -15.54 -6.51 13.16
N PHE A 150 -14.41 -6.97 12.64
CA PHE A 150 -14.12 -8.38 12.43
C PHE A 150 -13.11 -8.96 13.43
N ASP A 151 -12.64 -8.15 14.39
CA ASP A 151 -11.60 -8.54 15.36
C ASP A 151 -10.41 -9.23 14.67
N LEU A 152 -9.75 -8.50 13.75
CA LEU A 152 -8.67 -9.00 12.92
C LEU A 152 -7.40 -8.15 13.06
N ARG A 153 -6.27 -8.81 12.92
CA ARG A 153 -4.97 -8.13 12.76
C ARG A 153 -4.78 -7.79 11.29
N VAL A 154 -4.54 -6.51 11.01
CA VAL A 154 -4.29 -6.03 9.64
C VAL A 154 -3.04 -5.17 9.64
N ALA A 155 -2.13 -5.45 8.73
CA ALA A 155 -0.89 -4.73 8.51
C ALA A 155 -0.88 -4.10 7.11
N CYS A 156 -0.67 -2.79 7.04
CA CYS A 156 -0.74 -2.03 5.80
C CYS A 156 0.59 -1.37 5.46
N PHE A 157 0.96 -1.45 4.20
CA PHE A 157 2.04 -0.67 3.62
C PHE A 157 1.79 -0.50 2.12
N GLY A 158 2.40 0.50 1.49
CA GLY A 158 2.21 0.65 0.04
C GLY A 158 2.61 2.01 -0.50
N HIS A 159 2.33 2.19 -1.77
CA HIS A 159 2.63 3.36 -2.58
C HIS A 159 1.56 4.44 -2.37
N ALA A 160 1.65 5.16 -1.23
CA ALA A 160 0.65 6.18 -0.91
C ALA A 160 0.66 7.36 -1.91
N GLY A 161 1.77 7.52 -2.65
CA GLY A 161 1.91 8.53 -3.70
C GLY A 161 0.97 8.35 -4.89
N ASP A 162 0.53 7.13 -5.17
CA ASP A 162 -0.45 6.79 -6.22
C ASP A 162 -1.73 6.14 -5.70
N GLY A 163 -1.82 5.95 -4.37
CA GLY A 163 -3.00 5.40 -3.71
C GLY A 163 -3.05 3.88 -3.66
N ASN A 164 -1.98 3.19 -4.06
CA ASN A 164 -1.89 1.73 -4.03
C ASN A 164 -1.40 1.23 -2.67
N ILE A 165 -2.27 0.54 -1.94
CA ILE A 165 -2.01 0.05 -0.58
C ILE A 165 -2.17 -1.47 -0.52
N HIS A 166 -1.15 -2.13 0.03
CA HIS A 166 -1.21 -3.54 0.38
C HIS A 166 -1.84 -3.70 1.76
N VAL A 167 -3.07 -4.19 1.79
CA VAL A 167 -3.79 -4.52 3.03
C VAL A 167 -3.58 -5.99 3.31
N ASN A 168 -2.89 -6.33 4.39
CA ASN A 168 -2.56 -7.70 4.75
C ASN A 168 -3.37 -8.11 5.99
N ILE A 169 -4.35 -8.99 5.81
CA ILE A 169 -5.06 -9.61 6.92
C ILE A 169 -4.21 -10.77 7.43
N MET A 170 -3.91 -10.76 8.73
CA MET A 170 -3.01 -11.70 9.38
C MET A 170 -3.81 -12.65 10.26
N VAL A 171 -3.88 -13.92 9.89
CA VAL A 171 -4.74 -14.94 10.52
C VAL A 171 -3.90 -15.99 11.23
N THR A 172 -4.34 -16.46 12.39
CA THR A 172 -3.69 -17.57 13.11
C THR A 172 -3.86 -18.86 12.30
N PRO A 173 -2.77 -19.59 12.00
CA PRO A 173 -2.85 -20.85 11.28
C PRO A 173 -3.75 -21.86 11.99
N GLY A 174 -4.73 -22.43 11.28
CA GLY A 174 -5.66 -23.41 11.84
C GLY A 174 -6.85 -22.82 12.59
N ASP A 175 -6.96 -21.52 12.75
CA ASP A 175 -8.15 -20.87 13.29
C ASP A 175 -9.19 -20.66 12.19
N GLU A 176 -10.17 -21.58 12.12
CA GLU A 176 -11.22 -21.56 11.09
C GLU A 176 -12.19 -20.39 11.28
N ASP A 177 -12.44 -19.95 12.53
CA ASP A 177 -13.31 -18.81 12.79
C ASP A 177 -12.65 -17.49 12.40
N GLU A 178 -11.38 -17.30 12.74
CA GLU A 178 -10.60 -16.14 12.29
C GLU A 178 -10.51 -16.10 10.76
N MET A 179 -10.31 -17.26 10.11
CA MET A 179 -10.28 -17.36 8.65
C MET A 179 -11.64 -17.00 8.01
N ARG A 180 -12.76 -17.43 8.58
CA ARG A 180 -14.10 -17.06 8.13
C ARG A 180 -14.31 -15.54 8.22
N ARG A 181 -13.98 -14.94 9.37
CA ARG A 181 -14.05 -13.49 9.58
C ARG A 181 -13.15 -12.73 8.61
N ALA A 182 -11.97 -13.26 8.31
CA ALA A 182 -11.05 -12.68 7.33
C ALA A 182 -11.65 -12.65 5.92
N HIS A 183 -12.34 -13.70 5.49
CA HIS A 183 -13.02 -13.71 4.18
C HIS A 183 -14.24 -12.77 4.12
N GLU A 184 -14.93 -12.60 5.23
CA GLU A 184 -16.01 -11.60 5.32
C GLU A 184 -15.44 -10.17 5.25
N ALA A 185 -14.34 -9.91 5.96
CA ALA A 185 -13.62 -8.64 5.92
C ALA A 185 -13.01 -8.35 4.54
N GLU A 186 -12.48 -9.37 3.84
CA GLU A 186 -11.99 -9.26 2.46
C GLU A 186 -13.06 -8.72 1.53
N ARG A 187 -14.27 -9.28 1.59
CA ARG A 187 -15.39 -8.80 0.79
C ARG A 187 -15.77 -7.37 1.13
N ALA A 188 -15.89 -7.05 2.42
CA ALA A 188 -16.23 -5.72 2.89
C ALA A 188 -15.16 -4.68 2.50
N LEU A 189 -13.86 -5.06 2.53
CA LEU A 189 -12.77 -4.22 2.03
C LEU A 189 -12.96 -3.86 0.56
N PHE A 190 -13.23 -4.85 -0.30
CA PHE A 190 -13.42 -4.59 -1.72
C PHE A 190 -14.68 -3.75 -2.01
N GLU A 191 -15.77 -3.98 -1.30
CA GLU A 191 -16.98 -3.13 -1.39
C GLU A 191 -16.66 -1.69 -0.97
N GLY A 192 -15.90 -1.48 0.11
CA GLY A 192 -15.44 -0.17 0.55
C GLY A 192 -14.52 0.52 -0.45
N VAL A 193 -13.57 -0.22 -1.03
CA VAL A 193 -12.65 0.32 -2.06
C VAL A 193 -13.42 0.79 -3.30
N VAL A 194 -14.37 0.01 -3.79
CA VAL A 194 -15.21 0.40 -4.94
C VAL A 194 -16.08 1.61 -4.61
N ALA A 195 -16.63 1.69 -3.39
CA ALA A 195 -17.38 2.86 -2.94
C ALA A 195 -16.54 4.15 -2.86
N LEU A 196 -15.21 4.00 -2.71
CA LEU A 196 -14.24 5.09 -2.76
C LEU A 196 -13.74 5.40 -4.19
N GLU A 197 -14.41 4.88 -5.22
CA GLU A 197 -14.01 5.03 -6.63
C GLU A 197 -12.64 4.41 -6.93
N GLY A 198 -12.27 3.39 -6.14
CA GLY A 198 -11.02 2.64 -6.27
C GLY A 198 -11.17 1.38 -7.11
N SER A 199 -10.08 0.61 -7.18
CA SER A 199 -10.04 -0.72 -7.82
C SER A 199 -9.57 -1.79 -6.84
N ILE A 200 -10.16 -2.97 -6.94
CA ILE A 200 -9.81 -4.14 -6.12
C ILE A 200 -8.43 -4.70 -6.45
N SER A 201 -7.78 -4.21 -7.50
CA SER A 201 -6.41 -4.58 -7.84
C SER A 201 -5.62 -3.38 -8.36
N GLY A 202 -4.57 -2.99 -7.62
CA GLY A 202 -3.64 -1.94 -8.02
C GLY A 202 -2.64 -2.44 -9.08
N GLU A 203 -1.76 -3.37 -8.71
CA GLU A 203 -0.67 -3.84 -9.58
C GLU A 203 -0.61 -5.36 -9.74
N HIS A 204 -1.24 -6.16 -8.84
CA HIS A 204 -1.14 -7.63 -8.86
C HIS A 204 -2.06 -8.30 -9.88
N GLY A 205 -3.07 -7.60 -10.36
CA GLY A 205 -4.12 -8.14 -11.24
C GLY A 205 -5.15 -9.00 -10.50
N ILE A 206 -6.21 -9.37 -11.21
CA ILE A 206 -7.33 -10.14 -10.67
C ILE A 206 -6.96 -11.61 -10.43
N GLY A 207 -6.26 -12.21 -11.36
CA GLY A 207 -5.83 -13.60 -11.28
C GLY A 207 -6.99 -14.58 -11.04
N PHE A 208 -6.78 -15.50 -10.10
CA PHE A 208 -7.77 -16.49 -9.68
C PHE A 208 -8.52 -16.03 -8.41
N VAL A 209 -7.80 -15.48 -7.44
CA VAL A 209 -8.33 -15.20 -6.09
C VAL A 209 -9.38 -14.10 -6.11
N LYS A 210 -9.15 -13.05 -6.89
CA LYS A 210 -10.06 -11.88 -6.98
C LYS A 210 -11.16 -12.05 -8.03
N ALA A 211 -11.17 -13.11 -8.86
CA ALA A 211 -12.14 -13.31 -9.93
C ALA A 211 -13.60 -13.21 -9.45
N LYS A 212 -13.92 -13.82 -8.30
CA LYS A 212 -15.25 -13.78 -7.67
C LYS A 212 -15.72 -12.39 -7.26
N TYR A 213 -14.79 -11.42 -7.12
CA TYR A 213 -15.07 -10.04 -6.72
C TYR A 213 -15.13 -9.06 -7.89
N LEU A 214 -14.75 -9.50 -9.11
CA LEU A 214 -14.76 -8.64 -10.30
C LEU A 214 -16.13 -7.98 -10.55
N PRO A 215 -17.30 -8.64 -10.30
CA PRO A 215 -18.61 -8.02 -10.44
C PRO A 215 -18.93 -6.91 -9.42
N LEU A 216 -18.13 -6.71 -8.37
CA LEU A 216 -18.26 -5.56 -7.47
C LEU A 216 -17.80 -4.26 -8.14
N GLU A 217 -16.79 -4.36 -9.02
CA GLU A 217 -16.15 -3.21 -9.67
C GLU A 217 -16.68 -3.00 -11.11
N LEU A 218 -16.91 -4.08 -11.85
CA LEU A 218 -17.24 -4.02 -13.27
C LEU A 218 -18.65 -4.52 -13.55
N ASP A 219 -19.36 -3.79 -14.42
CA ASP A 219 -20.69 -4.20 -14.88
C ASP A 219 -20.62 -5.41 -15.83
N PRO A 220 -21.74 -6.14 -16.01
CA PRO A 220 -21.78 -7.33 -16.86
C PRO A 220 -21.40 -7.09 -18.31
N ALA A 221 -21.68 -5.91 -18.88
CA ALA A 221 -21.35 -5.58 -20.27
C ALA A 221 -19.84 -5.42 -20.44
N THR A 222 -19.17 -4.74 -19.50
CA THR A 222 -17.71 -4.62 -19.46
C THR A 222 -17.04 -5.99 -19.35
N ILE A 223 -17.50 -6.85 -18.44
CA ILE A 223 -16.98 -8.22 -18.29
C ILE A 223 -17.20 -9.04 -19.58
N ALA A 224 -18.34 -8.89 -20.25
CA ALA A 224 -18.62 -9.58 -21.52
C ALA A 224 -17.67 -9.16 -22.64
N ILE A 225 -17.34 -7.85 -22.74
CA ILE A 225 -16.37 -7.32 -23.70
C ILE A 225 -14.98 -7.86 -23.39
N MET A 226 -14.54 -7.86 -22.13
CA MET A 226 -13.25 -8.42 -21.71
C MET A 226 -13.16 -9.91 -22.08
N LYS A 227 -14.21 -10.70 -21.84
CA LYS A 227 -14.30 -12.12 -22.25
C LYS A 227 -14.22 -12.25 -23.78
N ALA A 228 -14.80 -11.35 -24.56
CA ALA A 228 -14.71 -11.37 -26.02
C ALA A 228 -13.28 -11.09 -26.51
N VAL A 229 -12.60 -10.11 -25.92
CA VAL A 229 -11.17 -9.81 -26.18
C VAL A 229 -10.32 -11.05 -25.87
N LYS A 230 -10.51 -11.67 -24.71
CA LYS A 230 -9.82 -12.91 -24.32
C LYS A 230 -10.01 -14.01 -25.39
N ARG A 231 -11.25 -14.25 -25.84
CA ARG A 231 -11.55 -15.26 -26.87
C ARG A 231 -10.93 -14.96 -28.22
N ALA A 232 -10.78 -13.69 -28.59
CA ALA A 232 -10.14 -13.28 -29.84
C ALA A 232 -8.66 -13.68 -29.87
N PHE A 233 -7.95 -13.59 -28.72
CA PHE A 233 -6.54 -13.98 -28.59
C PHE A 233 -6.34 -15.45 -28.24
N ASP A 234 -7.31 -16.07 -27.61
CA ASP A 234 -7.23 -17.46 -27.12
C ASP A 234 -8.56 -18.20 -27.41
N PRO A 235 -8.83 -18.48 -28.70
CA PRO A 235 -10.07 -19.14 -29.10
C PRO A 235 -10.22 -20.55 -28.52
N SER A 236 -9.12 -21.23 -28.22
CA SER A 236 -9.10 -22.57 -27.64
C SER A 236 -9.19 -22.57 -26.10
N GLY A 237 -9.10 -21.42 -25.44
CA GLY A 237 -9.21 -21.29 -24.00
C GLY A 237 -8.08 -21.95 -23.20
N ILE A 238 -6.90 -22.15 -23.80
CA ILE A 238 -5.77 -22.87 -23.18
C ILE A 238 -4.81 -21.95 -22.41
N LEU A 239 -4.89 -20.63 -22.61
CA LEU A 239 -4.02 -19.68 -21.96
C LEU A 239 -4.62 -19.25 -20.62
N ASN A 240 -3.95 -19.56 -19.53
CA ASN A 240 -4.37 -19.20 -18.16
C ASN A 240 -5.86 -19.52 -17.88
N PRO A 241 -6.31 -20.76 -18.03
CA PRO A 241 -7.71 -21.11 -17.82
C PRO A 241 -8.15 -20.81 -16.37
N GLY A 242 -9.40 -20.37 -16.19
CA GLY A 242 -9.97 -20.03 -14.89
C GLY A 242 -9.41 -18.75 -14.24
N LYS A 243 -8.67 -17.92 -14.98
CA LYS A 243 -8.15 -16.63 -14.49
C LYS A 243 -9.03 -15.47 -14.89
N ILE A 244 -9.07 -14.44 -14.04
CA ILE A 244 -9.73 -13.13 -14.23
C ILE A 244 -11.26 -13.21 -14.16
N PHE A 245 -11.89 -14.07 -14.95
CA PHE A 245 -13.36 -14.06 -15.09
C PHE A 245 -13.99 -15.07 -14.13
N PRO A 246 -15.04 -14.65 -13.41
CA PRO A 246 -15.86 -15.59 -12.66
C PRO A 246 -16.62 -16.53 -13.62
N ASP A 247 -16.87 -17.74 -13.17
CA ASP A 247 -17.67 -18.74 -13.86
C ASP A 247 -19.15 -18.28 -14.00
#